data_0525ff3a9968cfad5c0248218a06997d
#
_entry.id   0525ff3a9968cfad5c0248218a06997d
#
_cell.length_a   1.000
_cell.length_b   1.000
_cell.length_c   1.000
_cell.angle_alpha   90.00
_cell.angle_beta   90.00
_cell.angle_gamma   90.00
#
_symmetry.space_group_name_H-M   'P 1'
#
loop_
_entity.id
_entity.type
_entity.pdbx_description
1 polymer ?
#
loop_
_entity_poly.entity_id
_entity_poly.type
_entity_poly.pdbx_seq_one_letter_code
_entity_poly.pdbx_strand_id
1 'polypeptide(L)'
;ERYLKRLKRDCAIYTVADSNDVQAVLTKAVQECGAIFIPTDNTMANSMEIVKNITIPAGVPTFAGAEYMSRIGALATLSVRYYDLGVKAAEMAYNILVNGTKPAELPIAFVSDGVTPKYNAEIARALGITPPADMEALEETME
;
A
#
# COMPACT_ATOMS: atom_id res chain seq x y z
N GLU A 1 1.66 0.17 14.85
CA GLU A 1 1.87 0.85 16.14
C GLU A 1 3.05 0.22 16.92
N ARG A 2 3.03 -1.10 17.22
CA ARG A 2 4.07 -1.78 18.02
C ARG A 2 5.49 -1.63 17.45
N TYR A 3 5.64 -1.66 16.12
CA TYR A 3 6.93 -1.49 15.45
C TYR A 3 7.45 -0.04 15.56
N LEU A 4 6.59 0.96 15.37
CA LEU A 4 6.95 2.37 15.51
C LEU A 4 7.37 2.72 16.93
N LYS A 5 6.69 2.15 17.94
CA LYS A 5 7.11 2.31 19.33
C LYS A 5 8.54 1.79 19.59
N ARG A 6 8.95 0.67 18.95
CA ARG A 6 10.34 0.18 19.06
C ARG A 6 11.34 1.17 18.45
N LEU A 7 10.94 1.90 17.42
CA LEU A 7 11.73 2.95 16.79
C LEU A 7 11.63 4.30 17.52
N LYS A 8 10.99 4.37 18.67
CA LYS A 8 10.71 5.60 19.43
C LYS A 8 10.00 6.66 18.58
N ARG A 9 9.05 6.22 17.75
CA ARG A 9 8.19 7.07 16.94
C ARG A 9 6.76 6.98 17.43
N ASP A 10 6.11 8.13 17.53
CA ASP A 10 4.69 8.21 17.84
C ASP A 10 3.84 7.76 16.66
N CYS A 11 2.66 7.25 16.95
CA CYS A 11 1.71 6.77 15.97
C CYS A 11 0.29 7.17 16.39
N ALA A 12 -0.37 7.98 15.58
CA ALA A 12 -1.79 8.27 15.69
C ALA A 12 -2.59 7.38 14.73
N ILE A 13 -3.75 6.93 15.18
CA ILE A 13 -4.66 6.13 14.36
C ILE A 13 -5.88 6.99 14.01
N TYR A 14 -6.17 7.09 12.72
CA TYR A 14 -7.33 7.76 12.19
C TYR A 14 -8.27 6.73 11.55
N THR A 15 -9.55 6.88 11.76
CA THR A 15 -10.59 6.02 11.17
C THR A 15 -11.41 6.82 10.16
N VAL A 16 -11.72 6.17 9.05
CA VAL A 16 -12.59 6.69 7.99
C VAL A 16 -13.79 5.77 7.93
N ALA A 17 -15.00 6.31 8.13
CA ALA A 17 -16.22 5.51 8.09
C ALA A 17 -16.68 5.28 6.64
N ASP A 18 -16.57 6.30 5.80
CA ASP A 18 -16.89 6.23 4.37
C ASP A 18 -16.06 7.26 3.57
N SER A 19 -16.29 7.33 2.25
CA SER A 19 -15.56 8.23 1.36
C SER A 19 -15.76 9.72 1.65
N ASN A 20 -16.88 10.12 2.30
CA ASN A 20 -17.14 11.53 2.60
C ASN A 20 -16.24 12.04 3.73
N ASP A 21 -15.80 11.16 4.62
CA ASP A 21 -14.93 11.52 5.76
C ASP A 21 -13.46 11.67 5.36
N VAL A 22 -13.04 11.08 4.23
CA VAL A 22 -11.63 11.00 3.82
C VAL A 22 -10.96 12.36 3.83
N GLN A 23 -11.60 13.37 3.22
CA GLN A 23 -11.02 14.71 3.12
C GLN A 23 -10.80 15.35 4.50
N ALA A 24 -11.79 15.28 5.38
CA ALA A 24 -11.72 15.88 6.71
C ALA A 24 -10.66 15.19 7.58
N VAL A 25 -10.63 13.87 7.56
CA VAL A 25 -9.69 13.05 8.31
C VAL A 25 -8.25 13.30 7.83
N LEU A 26 -8.00 13.32 6.53
CA LEU A 26 -6.69 13.59 5.96
C LEU A 26 -6.21 15.01 6.24
N THR A 27 -7.10 16.00 6.13
CA THR A 27 -6.78 17.40 6.44
C THR A 27 -6.29 17.54 7.89
N LYS A 28 -6.88 16.81 8.81
CA LYS A 28 -6.41 16.75 10.19
C LYS A 28 -5.07 16.01 10.30
N ALA A 29 -4.98 14.84 9.67
CA ALA A 29 -3.79 13.98 9.77
C ALA A 29 -2.51 14.68 9.27
N VAL A 30 -2.57 15.45 8.18
CA VAL A 30 -1.40 16.18 7.65
C VAL A 30 -0.93 17.33 8.55
N GLN A 31 -1.77 17.80 9.47
CA GLN A 31 -1.39 18.82 10.47
C GLN A 31 -0.66 18.21 11.66
N GLU A 32 -0.89 16.94 11.94
CA GLU A 32 -0.41 16.27 13.16
C GLU A 32 0.70 15.24 12.88
N CYS A 33 0.84 14.76 11.63
CA CYS A 33 1.72 13.66 11.27
C CYS A 33 2.74 14.06 10.20
N GLY A 34 3.99 13.61 10.36
CA GLY A 34 5.05 13.79 9.37
C GLY A 34 5.06 12.74 8.25
N ALA A 35 4.26 11.69 8.36
CA ALA A 35 4.05 10.68 7.33
C ALA A 35 2.73 9.93 7.58
N ILE A 36 2.11 9.42 6.51
CA ILE A 36 0.84 8.68 6.60
C ILE A 36 1.00 7.30 5.98
N PHE A 37 0.52 6.26 6.66
CA PHE A 37 0.39 4.91 6.10
C PHE A 37 -1.08 4.57 5.91
N ILE A 38 -1.43 4.14 4.70
CA ILE A 38 -2.78 3.71 4.31
C ILE A 38 -2.73 2.21 4.00
N PRO A 39 -3.35 1.35 4.82
CA PRO A 39 -3.45 -0.07 4.50
C PRO A 39 -4.29 -0.31 3.24
N THR A 40 -4.23 -1.53 2.71
CA THR A 40 -5.07 -1.93 1.57
C THR A 40 -6.54 -1.95 2.00
N ASP A 41 -7.32 -0.99 1.50
CA ASP A 41 -8.73 -0.79 1.78
C ASP A 41 -9.43 -0.20 0.54
N ASN A 42 -10.61 -0.69 0.19
CA ASN A 42 -11.32 -0.28 -1.02
C ASN A 42 -11.79 1.17 -0.96
N THR A 43 -12.23 1.67 0.20
CA THR A 43 -12.67 3.06 0.36
C THR A 43 -11.50 4.01 0.16
N MET A 44 -10.38 3.72 0.77
CA MET A 44 -9.16 4.51 0.62
C MET A 44 -8.57 4.40 -0.79
N ALA A 45 -8.61 3.21 -1.39
CA ALA A 45 -8.15 2.99 -2.76
C ALA A 45 -8.88 3.86 -3.79
N ASN A 46 -10.20 3.96 -3.66
CA ASN A 46 -11.04 4.80 -4.51
C ASN A 46 -10.87 6.31 -4.22
N SER A 47 -10.19 6.66 -3.13
CA SER A 47 -9.99 8.03 -2.67
C SER A 47 -8.55 8.53 -2.84
N MET A 48 -7.68 7.79 -3.55
CA MET A 48 -6.25 8.11 -3.64
C MET A 48 -5.96 9.45 -4.33
N GLU A 49 -6.82 9.92 -5.23
CA GLU A 49 -6.71 11.29 -5.78
C GLU A 49 -6.94 12.36 -4.70
N ILE A 50 -7.87 12.14 -3.78
CA ILE A 50 -8.10 13.03 -2.63
C ILE A 50 -6.86 13.02 -1.73
N VAL A 51 -6.30 11.84 -1.48
CA VAL A 51 -5.06 11.68 -0.71
C VAL A 51 -3.94 12.51 -1.33
N LYS A 52 -3.68 12.33 -2.63
CA LYS A 52 -2.67 13.06 -3.41
C LYS A 52 -2.82 14.58 -3.26
N ASN A 53 -4.05 15.06 -3.47
CA ASN A 53 -4.37 16.48 -3.49
C ASN A 53 -4.24 17.16 -2.12
N ILE A 54 -4.27 16.41 -1.03
CA ILE A 54 -4.11 16.93 0.33
C ILE A 54 -2.67 16.77 0.82
N THR A 55 -2.08 15.59 0.63
CA THR A 55 -0.80 15.24 1.26
C THR A 55 0.39 15.87 0.55
N ILE A 56 0.37 15.99 -0.78
CA ILE A 56 1.47 16.60 -1.54
C ILE A 56 1.63 18.08 -1.21
N PRO A 57 0.58 18.93 -1.28
CA PRO A 57 0.72 20.35 -0.89
C PRO A 57 1.13 20.54 0.57
N ALA A 58 0.74 19.60 1.45
CA ALA A 58 1.14 19.62 2.85
C ALA A 58 2.61 19.17 3.08
N GLY A 59 3.28 18.63 2.05
CA GLY A 59 4.63 18.08 2.18
C GLY A 59 4.71 16.77 2.98
N VAL A 60 3.60 16.06 3.13
CA VAL A 60 3.49 14.84 3.96
C VAL A 60 3.53 13.58 3.09
N PRO A 61 4.61 12.79 3.14
CA PRO A 61 4.71 11.57 2.36
C PRO A 61 3.69 10.52 2.83
N THR A 62 3.07 9.86 1.87
CA THR A 62 2.09 8.81 2.10
C THR A 62 2.62 7.47 1.60
N PHE A 63 2.42 6.42 2.38
CA PHE A 63 2.79 5.05 2.03
C PHE A 63 1.51 4.20 1.94
N ALA A 64 1.42 3.33 0.95
CA ALA A 64 0.22 2.52 0.73
C ALA A 64 0.53 1.02 0.75
N GLY A 65 -0.47 0.22 1.14
CA GLY A 65 -0.37 -1.23 1.20
C GLY A 65 -0.50 -1.94 -0.15
N ALA A 66 -0.81 -1.20 -1.24
CA ALA A 66 -0.98 -1.77 -2.56
C ALA A 66 -0.36 -0.90 -3.65
N GLU A 67 0.19 -1.54 -4.68
CA GLU A 67 0.92 -0.87 -5.76
C GLU A 67 0.04 0.14 -6.52
N TYR A 68 -1.18 -0.24 -6.87
CA TYR A 68 -2.08 0.65 -7.60
C TYR A 68 -2.46 1.91 -6.81
N MET A 69 -2.53 1.84 -5.48
CA MET A 69 -2.74 3.03 -4.64
C MET A 69 -1.56 3.99 -4.73
N SER A 70 -0.34 3.45 -4.76
CA SER A 70 0.87 4.28 -4.91
C SER A 70 1.04 4.85 -6.31
N ARG A 71 0.54 4.17 -7.34
CA ARG A 71 0.49 4.74 -8.70
C ARG A 71 -0.35 6.02 -8.75
N ILE A 72 -1.44 6.08 -7.99
CA ILE A 72 -2.38 7.20 -7.99
C ILE A 72 -1.93 8.30 -7.01
N GLY A 73 -1.67 7.96 -5.75
CA GLY A 73 -1.60 9.01 -4.73
C GLY A 73 -0.70 8.73 -3.53
N ALA A 74 0.14 7.69 -3.52
CA ALA A 74 1.10 7.50 -2.44
C ALA A 74 2.54 7.47 -2.96
N LEU A 75 3.47 7.92 -2.11
CA LEU A 75 4.89 8.00 -2.44
C LEU A 75 5.49 6.62 -2.69
N ALA A 76 5.15 5.64 -1.85
CA ALA A 76 5.80 4.34 -1.94
C ALA A 76 4.91 3.22 -1.40
N THR A 77 5.28 2.00 -1.79
CA THR A 77 4.63 0.75 -1.37
C THR A 77 5.63 -0.37 -1.22
N LEU A 78 5.29 -1.33 -0.38
CA LEU A 78 5.86 -2.66 -0.36
C LEU A 78 4.69 -3.64 -0.53
N SER A 79 4.50 -4.15 -1.72
CA SER A 79 3.32 -4.93 -2.09
C SER A 79 3.69 -6.20 -2.84
N VAL A 80 2.88 -7.23 -2.70
CA VAL A 80 2.96 -8.44 -3.52
C VAL A 80 2.32 -8.17 -4.89
N ARG A 81 2.80 -8.83 -5.93
CA ARG A 81 2.13 -8.81 -7.23
C ARG A 81 0.89 -9.69 -7.17
N TYR A 82 -0.27 -9.16 -7.53
CA TYR A 82 -1.52 -9.93 -7.56
C TYR A 82 -1.50 -11.08 -8.55
N TYR A 83 -0.70 -10.99 -9.61
CA TYR A 83 -0.44 -12.11 -10.51
C TYR A 83 0.12 -13.33 -9.75
N ASP A 84 1.13 -13.13 -8.90
CA ASP A 84 1.75 -14.22 -8.14
C ASP A 84 0.79 -14.83 -7.11
N LEU A 85 -0.10 -14.01 -6.53
CA LEU A 85 -1.20 -14.51 -5.70
C LEU A 85 -2.16 -15.38 -6.52
N GLY A 86 -2.48 -14.97 -7.76
CA GLY A 86 -3.31 -15.74 -8.68
C GLY A 86 -2.68 -17.08 -9.05
N VAL A 87 -1.39 -17.09 -9.39
CA VAL A 87 -0.64 -18.32 -9.67
C VAL A 87 -0.67 -19.25 -8.46
N LYS A 88 -0.42 -18.72 -7.26
CA LYS A 88 -0.44 -19.50 -6.03
C LYS A 88 -1.82 -20.10 -5.72
N ALA A 89 -2.87 -19.32 -5.93
CA ALA A 89 -4.24 -19.79 -5.79
C ALA A 89 -4.57 -20.91 -6.80
N ALA A 90 -4.10 -20.78 -8.06
CA ALA A 90 -4.28 -21.82 -9.07
C ALA A 90 -3.55 -23.12 -8.74
N GLU A 91 -2.32 -23.05 -8.21
CA GLU A 91 -1.59 -24.21 -7.71
C GLU A 91 -2.37 -24.96 -6.60
N MET A 92 -2.93 -24.20 -5.66
CA MET A 92 -3.75 -24.78 -4.59
C MET A 92 -5.04 -25.40 -5.13
N ALA A 93 -5.72 -24.73 -6.07
CA ALA A 93 -6.90 -25.27 -6.72
C ALA A 93 -6.60 -26.56 -7.50
N TYR A 94 -5.48 -26.63 -8.21
CA TYR A 94 -5.02 -27.83 -8.91
C TYR A 94 -4.82 -28.99 -7.93
N ASN A 95 -4.18 -28.75 -6.79
CA ASN A 95 -4.00 -29.80 -5.77
C ASN A 95 -5.33 -30.33 -5.23
N ILE A 96 -6.34 -29.48 -5.06
CA ILE A 96 -7.67 -29.90 -4.62
C ILE A 96 -8.40 -30.68 -5.71
N LEU A 97 -8.46 -30.13 -6.93
CA LEU A 97 -9.32 -30.63 -7.99
C LEU A 97 -8.74 -31.84 -8.72
N VAL A 98 -7.42 -31.91 -8.89
CA VAL A 98 -6.75 -32.95 -9.67
C VAL A 98 -6.09 -33.96 -8.76
N ASN A 99 -5.38 -33.54 -7.73
CA ASN A 99 -4.66 -34.45 -6.83
C ASN A 99 -5.53 -34.96 -5.66
N GLY A 100 -6.76 -34.45 -5.51
CA GLY A 100 -7.70 -34.87 -4.47
C GLY A 100 -7.33 -34.48 -3.05
N THR A 101 -6.40 -33.51 -2.89
CA THR A 101 -6.00 -32.96 -1.58
C THR A 101 -7.18 -32.25 -0.93
N LYS A 102 -7.49 -32.56 0.31
CA LYS A 102 -8.58 -31.88 1.01
C LYS A 102 -8.17 -30.42 1.35
N PRO A 103 -9.07 -29.44 1.21
CA PRO A 103 -8.76 -28.05 1.58
C PRO A 103 -8.21 -27.89 2.99
N ALA A 104 -8.69 -28.69 3.95
CA ALA A 104 -8.23 -28.67 5.34
C ALA A 104 -6.78 -29.19 5.54
N GLU A 105 -6.23 -29.86 4.54
CA GLU A 105 -4.86 -30.39 4.57
C GLU A 105 -3.86 -29.41 3.94
N LEU A 106 -4.36 -28.39 3.23
CA LEU A 106 -3.51 -27.35 2.63
C LEU A 106 -3.19 -26.27 3.66
N PRO A 107 -1.90 -25.94 3.85
CA PRO A 107 -1.53 -24.81 4.70
C PRO A 107 -1.95 -23.49 4.06
N ILE A 108 -2.11 -22.46 4.89
CA ILE A 108 -2.21 -21.09 4.39
C ILE A 108 -0.92 -20.75 3.65
N ALA A 109 -1.04 -20.36 2.38
CA ALA A 109 0.09 -20.01 1.55
C ALA A 109 0.32 -18.47 1.55
N PHE A 110 1.58 -18.09 1.55
CA PHE A 110 2.01 -16.71 1.43
C PHE A 110 2.88 -16.57 0.19
N VAL A 111 2.80 -15.41 -0.45
CA VAL A 111 3.75 -15.01 -1.49
C VAL A 111 4.72 -14.03 -0.84
N SER A 112 5.95 -14.44 -0.66
CA SER A 112 7.04 -13.63 -0.07
C SER A 112 8.13 -13.29 -1.07
N ASP A 113 8.21 -14.06 -2.16
CA ASP A 113 9.26 -13.90 -3.16
C ASP A 113 8.86 -12.80 -4.17
N GLY A 114 9.84 -12.00 -4.58
CA GLY A 114 9.61 -10.93 -5.55
C GLY A 114 8.89 -9.70 -5.01
N VAL A 115 8.83 -9.54 -3.67
CA VAL A 115 8.31 -8.31 -3.06
C VAL A 115 9.42 -7.27 -3.08
N THR A 116 9.32 -6.31 -3.99
CA THR A 116 10.27 -5.20 -4.12
C THR A 116 9.63 -3.91 -3.65
N PRO A 117 10.33 -3.09 -2.85
CA PRO A 117 9.82 -1.77 -2.51
C PRO A 117 9.80 -0.90 -3.76
N LYS A 118 8.67 -0.25 -4.01
CA LYS A 118 8.46 0.60 -5.18
C LYS A 118 8.04 2.01 -4.77
N TYR A 119 8.36 2.99 -5.62
CA TYR A 119 7.99 4.38 -5.38
C TYR A 119 7.40 5.05 -6.63
N ASN A 120 6.58 6.06 -6.40
CA ASN A 120 6.05 6.94 -7.43
C ASN A 120 7.04 8.10 -7.67
N ALA A 121 7.64 8.13 -8.86
CA ALA A 121 8.68 9.09 -9.21
C ALA A 121 8.15 10.54 -9.31
N GLU A 122 6.90 10.73 -9.74
CA GLU A 122 6.26 12.05 -9.78
C GLU A 122 6.06 12.61 -8.38
N ILE A 123 5.50 11.79 -7.47
CA ILE A 123 5.25 12.20 -6.08
C ILE A 123 6.57 12.41 -5.33
N ALA A 124 7.57 11.57 -5.55
CA ALA A 124 8.90 11.75 -4.95
C ALA A 124 9.51 13.11 -5.34
N ARG A 125 9.41 13.45 -6.64
CA ARG A 125 9.88 14.77 -7.16
C ARG A 125 9.09 15.93 -6.54
N ALA A 126 7.76 15.80 -6.48
CA ALA A 126 6.89 16.85 -5.92
C ALA A 126 7.17 17.12 -4.43
N LEU A 127 7.54 16.07 -3.68
CA LEU A 127 7.88 16.16 -2.26
C LEU A 127 9.38 16.50 -2.01
N GLY A 128 10.21 16.57 -3.07
CA GLY A 128 11.65 16.77 -2.92
C GLY A 128 12.38 15.61 -2.24
N ILE A 129 11.84 14.40 -2.33
CA ILE A 129 12.38 13.20 -1.69
C ILE A 129 13.19 12.40 -2.72
N THR A 130 14.43 12.06 -2.35
CA THR A 130 15.26 11.11 -3.11
C THR A 130 15.01 9.69 -2.58
N PRO A 131 14.43 8.79 -3.38
CA PRO A 131 14.20 7.41 -2.96
C PRO A 131 15.51 6.66 -2.71
N PRO A 132 15.54 5.69 -1.78
CA PRO A 132 16.67 4.77 -1.62
C PRO A 132 17.00 4.02 -2.91
N ALA A 133 18.28 3.65 -3.09
CA ALA A 133 18.76 3.01 -4.32
C ALA A 133 18.23 1.58 -4.55
N ASP A 134 17.70 0.95 -3.52
CA ASP A 134 17.09 -0.39 -3.54
C ASP A 134 15.57 -0.36 -3.83
N MET A 135 15.01 0.81 -4.11
CA MET A 135 13.62 0.96 -4.53
C MET A 135 13.50 1.07 -6.05
N GLU A 136 12.49 0.45 -6.60
CA GLU A 136 12.15 0.54 -8.03
C GLU A 136 11.10 1.62 -8.28
N ALA A 137 11.25 2.35 -9.37
CA ALA A 137 10.20 3.28 -9.80
C ALA A 137 8.98 2.49 -10.28
N LEU A 138 7.78 2.94 -9.90
CA LEU A 138 6.53 2.42 -10.46
C LEU A 138 6.45 2.77 -11.96
N GLU A 139 6.12 1.81 -12.80
CA GLU A 139 5.89 2.04 -14.21
C GLU A 139 4.63 2.90 -14.42
N GLU A 140 4.67 3.80 -15.41
CA GLU A 140 3.58 4.74 -15.67
C GLU A 140 2.33 4.09 -16.27
N THR A 141 2.48 2.91 -16.89
CA THR A 141 1.37 2.17 -17.53
C THR A 141 0.95 0.96 -16.74
N MET A 142 -0.36 0.82 -16.54
CA MET A 142 -0.95 -0.46 -16.18
C MET A 142 -1.10 -1.29 -17.46
N GLU A 143 -0.40 -2.41 -17.54
CA GLU A 143 -0.79 -3.48 -18.45
C GLU A 143 -2.05 -4.21 -17.94
#